data_feda3214135cac6b7cb343225baadf69
#
_entry.id   feda3214135cac6b7cb343225baadf69
#
_cell.length_a   1.000
_cell.length_b   1.000
_cell.length_c   1.000
_cell.angle_alpha   90.00
_cell.angle_beta   90.00
_cell.angle_gamma   90.00
#
_symmetry.space_group_name_H-M   'P 1'
#
loop_
_entity.id
_entity.type
_entity.pdbx_description
1 polymer ?
#
loop_
_entity_poly.entity_id
_entity_poly.type
_entity_poly.pdbx_seq_one_letter_code
_entity_poly.pdbx_strand_id
1 'polypeptide(L)'
;MPPRRSSRLMVKCELDPTLGHTTFPVEKLAKTNGAIQDMRVENLSRKPRSNDKETLPKVIEPFSLHELLQNPFARGEGLGATICSLADSLVTSFLKVSELKPWVDPQVVLSGLFAPVCETDPTKCRIIYGHLPDDLNGIYLRNGPNVAHRHRGDGIHLLDGDGMIHSVRIRNGLASFCSRFVNTSRFRQEQAVGRPLFPKLFGGIIGPVGVARVLITILRITFGLIDISHGWGVSNTNVAFFDGHVLSLSEDDMPYIIKITESGDLITLRRFEIPSKSYMCAHPKFDPVTGDMYAFSLNFPFSPSYSIFRVPADGQDASHVYVPLLDVPVPLLEVPMVHDLVITQRFVIFPTNQIVMRLGRLTKGETPLGYNGDKIGRICLLPRYGLPGETGPKPRWFEAPGINFLHFLNAWEEGNDEVVLLGTQVFPVEKFHEFPFNITFGLYEL
;
A
#
# COMPACT_ATOMS: atom_id res chain seq x y z
N MET A 1 50.01 -4.47 -4.51
CA MET A 1 48.55 -4.42 -4.46
C MET A 1 48.15 -2.99 -4.16
N PRO A 2 47.47 -2.27 -5.05
CA PRO A 2 46.99 -0.93 -4.76
C PRO A 2 45.73 -0.99 -3.89
N PRO A 3 45.48 0.02 -3.04
CA PRO A 3 44.35 -0.01 -2.10
C PRO A 3 43.03 0.16 -2.86
N ARG A 4 42.03 -0.65 -2.49
CA ARG A 4 40.65 -0.54 -2.97
C ARG A 4 40.11 0.85 -2.65
N ARG A 5 39.69 1.61 -3.68
CA ARG A 5 38.95 2.85 -3.51
C ARG A 5 37.64 2.53 -2.79
N SER A 6 37.45 3.08 -1.62
CA SER A 6 36.16 3.13 -0.94
C SER A 6 35.25 4.05 -1.75
N SER A 7 34.17 3.53 -2.27
CA SER A 7 33.10 4.32 -2.87
C SER A 7 32.49 5.18 -1.78
N ARG A 8 32.82 6.48 -1.77
CA ARG A 8 32.16 7.48 -0.90
C ARG A 8 30.84 7.84 -1.55
N LEU A 9 29.76 7.54 -0.83
CA LEU A 9 28.44 8.08 -1.10
C LEU A 9 28.51 9.59 -0.89
N MET A 10 28.40 10.38 -1.94
CA MET A 10 28.29 11.84 -1.82
C MET A 10 26.79 12.19 -1.77
N VAL A 11 26.30 12.46 -0.58
CA VAL A 11 24.97 13.06 -0.37
C VAL A 11 25.13 14.57 -0.52
N LYS A 12 24.67 15.15 -1.62
CA LYS A 12 24.51 16.60 -1.74
C LYS A 12 23.09 16.97 -1.34
N CYS A 13 22.92 17.39 -0.10
CA CYS A 13 21.75 18.14 0.34
C CYS A 13 22.14 19.61 0.38
N GLU A 14 21.74 20.40 -0.61
CA GLU A 14 21.72 21.87 -0.52
C GLU A 14 20.27 22.29 -0.33
N LEU A 15 19.92 22.62 0.90
CA LEU A 15 18.66 23.30 1.23
C LEU A 15 19.01 24.76 1.55
N ASP A 16 18.58 25.67 0.68
CA ASP A 16 18.50 27.08 1.03
C ASP A 16 17.18 27.34 1.76
N PRO A 17 17.20 27.77 3.02
CA PRO A 17 15.99 27.97 3.81
C PRO A 17 15.17 29.20 3.42
N THR A 18 15.57 29.96 2.40
CA THR A 18 14.94 31.24 2.02
C THR A 18 14.11 31.22 0.74
N LEU A 19 14.04 30.10 0.03
CA LEU A 19 13.33 29.99 -1.24
C LEU A 19 11.94 29.36 -1.12
N GLY A 20 10.95 30.17 -0.76
CA GLY A 20 9.59 29.99 -1.19
C GLY A 20 9.48 30.20 -2.71
N HIS A 21 9.10 29.18 -3.46
CA HIS A 21 8.97 29.12 -4.92
C HIS A 21 10.28 28.88 -5.70
N THR A 22 10.68 27.62 -5.81
CA THR A 22 11.67 27.19 -6.80
C THR A 22 10.99 26.73 -8.08
N THR A 23 11.10 27.53 -9.14
CA THR A 23 10.93 27.08 -10.52
C THR A 23 12.19 26.28 -10.90
N PHE A 24 12.02 24.97 -11.14
CA PHE A 24 13.11 24.13 -11.65
C PHE A 24 13.44 24.50 -13.12
N PRO A 25 14.70 24.50 -13.53
CA PRO A 25 15.05 24.68 -14.93
C PRO A 25 14.57 23.47 -15.72
N VAL A 26 13.56 23.69 -16.54
CA VAL A 26 12.84 22.69 -17.36
C VAL A 26 13.75 22.08 -18.46
N GLU A 27 14.91 22.65 -18.74
CA GLU A 27 15.76 22.22 -19.86
C GLU A 27 16.46 20.84 -19.68
N LYS A 28 16.69 20.38 -18.46
CA LYS A 28 17.25 19.05 -18.24
C LYS A 28 16.22 17.93 -18.25
N LEU A 29 14.96 18.25 -17.94
CA LEU A 29 13.84 17.28 -18.00
C LEU A 29 13.34 17.01 -19.42
N ALA A 30 13.59 17.93 -20.37
CA ALA A 30 13.11 17.78 -21.75
C ALA A 30 13.84 16.66 -22.54
N LYS A 31 14.99 16.17 -22.07
CA LYS A 31 15.71 15.05 -22.73
C LYS A 31 15.22 13.67 -22.30
N THR A 32 14.48 13.56 -21.18
CA THR A 32 13.92 12.30 -20.71
C THR A 32 12.44 12.12 -21.09
N ASN A 33 11.77 13.18 -21.53
CA ASN A 33 10.36 13.14 -21.92
C ASN A 33 10.06 12.46 -23.27
N GLY A 34 11.09 12.08 -24.05
CA GLY A 34 10.90 11.33 -25.30
C GLY A 34 10.34 9.92 -25.12
N ALA A 35 10.49 9.32 -23.93
CA ALA A 35 9.99 7.97 -23.66
C ALA A 35 8.56 7.93 -23.08
N ILE A 36 8.04 9.07 -22.61
CA ILE A 36 6.69 9.14 -21.99
C ILE A 36 5.63 9.51 -23.04
N GLN A 37 6.00 10.18 -24.13
CA GLN A 37 5.04 10.58 -25.17
C GLN A 37 4.59 9.45 -26.10
N ASP A 38 5.29 8.29 -26.14
CA ASP A 38 4.93 7.16 -26.98
C ASP A 38 4.22 6.00 -26.25
N MET A 39 3.82 6.18 -25.00
CA MET A 39 2.83 5.29 -24.38
C MET A 39 1.44 5.59 -24.96
N ARG A 40 1.30 5.32 -26.25
CA ARG A 40 0.00 5.29 -26.92
C ARG A 40 -0.84 4.19 -26.30
N VAL A 41 -2.05 4.57 -25.98
CA VAL A 41 -3.22 3.76 -25.63
C VAL A 41 -3.59 2.72 -26.74
N GLU A 42 -2.64 2.23 -27.52
CA GLU A 42 -2.88 1.26 -28.59
C GLU A 42 -3.16 -0.17 -28.10
N ASN A 43 -2.86 -0.49 -26.84
CA ASN A 43 -3.14 -1.83 -26.31
C ASN A 43 -4.56 -2.03 -25.73
N LEU A 44 -5.41 -0.98 -25.72
CA LEU A 44 -6.81 -1.12 -25.30
C LEU A 44 -7.75 -1.57 -26.43
N SER A 45 -7.26 -1.77 -27.66
CA SER A 45 -8.08 -2.17 -28.83
C SER A 45 -7.79 -3.56 -29.39
N ARG A 46 -7.19 -4.48 -28.65
CA ARG A 46 -7.18 -5.88 -29.06
C ARG A 46 -8.61 -6.41 -28.97
N LYS A 47 -9.26 -6.52 -30.14
CA LYS A 47 -10.53 -7.24 -30.28
C LYS A 47 -10.34 -8.65 -29.72
N PRO A 48 -11.30 -9.16 -28.92
CA PRO A 48 -11.28 -10.55 -28.49
C PRO A 48 -11.25 -11.46 -29.73
N ARG A 49 -10.34 -12.41 -29.80
CA ARG A 49 -10.42 -13.49 -30.79
C ARG A 49 -11.65 -14.32 -30.46
N SER A 50 -12.55 -14.41 -31.44
CA SER A 50 -13.82 -15.13 -31.34
C SER A 50 -13.59 -16.65 -31.37
N ASN A 51 -13.17 -17.30 -30.31
CA ASN A 51 -13.34 -18.74 -30.14
C ASN A 51 -13.04 -19.28 -28.74
N ASP A 52 -12.80 -18.42 -27.76
CA ASP A 52 -12.65 -18.90 -26.39
C ASP A 52 -14.03 -18.88 -25.71
N LYS A 53 -14.58 -20.06 -25.48
CA LYS A 53 -15.67 -20.21 -24.51
C LYS A 53 -15.06 -19.90 -23.15
N GLU A 54 -15.19 -18.64 -22.76
CA GLU A 54 -14.88 -18.17 -21.40
C GLU A 54 -15.66 -19.04 -20.41
N THR A 55 -15.00 -20.00 -19.81
CA THR A 55 -15.33 -20.38 -18.45
C THR A 55 -14.88 -19.24 -17.56
N LEU A 56 -15.71 -18.21 -17.46
CA LEU A 56 -15.56 -17.17 -16.43
C LEU A 56 -15.28 -17.87 -15.10
N PRO A 57 -14.21 -17.52 -14.38
CA PRO A 57 -14.02 -18.00 -13.02
C PRO A 57 -15.31 -17.68 -12.27
N LYS A 58 -15.83 -18.63 -11.50
CA LYS A 58 -17.04 -18.44 -10.71
C LYS A 58 -16.91 -17.13 -9.98
N VAL A 59 -17.67 -16.13 -10.41
CA VAL A 59 -17.87 -14.89 -9.67
C VAL A 59 -18.34 -15.37 -8.30
N ILE A 60 -17.54 -15.13 -7.26
CA ILE A 60 -18.05 -15.25 -5.90
C ILE A 60 -19.06 -14.12 -5.83
N GLU A 61 -20.34 -14.48 -5.97
CA GLU A 61 -21.43 -13.52 -5.86
C GLU A 61 -21.27 -12.78 -4.54
N PRO A 62 -21.46 -11.47 -4.52
CA PRO A 62 -21.47 -10.74 -3.26
C PRO A 62 -22.46 -11.45 -2.35
N PHE A 63 -22.04 -11.83 -1.14
CA PHE A 63 -22.91 -12.49 -0.19
C PHE A 63 -24.26 -11.79 -0.16
N SER A 64 -25.33 -12.52 -0.40
CA SER A 64 -26.67 -11.97 -0.31
C SER A 64 -26.88 -11.48 1.12
N LEU A 65 -27.70 -10.44 1.29
CA LEU A 65 -28.10 -9.95 2.63
C LEU A 65 -28.60 -11.12 3.49
N HIS A 66 -29.18 -12.15 2.89
CA HIS A 66 -29.66 -13.37 3.53
C HIS A 66 -28.51 -14.24 4.08
N GLU A 67 -27.40 -14.37 3.36
CA GLU A 67 -26.20 -15.10 3.83
C GLU A 67 -25.49 -14.33 4.95
N LEU A 68 -25.45 -12.99 4.87
CA LEU A 68 -24.96 -12.13 5.95
C LEU A 68 -25.82 -12.27 7.21
N LEU A 69 -27.15 -12.37 7.08
CA LEU A 69 -28.08 -12.53 8.21
C LEU A 69 -28.08 -13.96 8.78
N GLN A 70 -27.69 -14.97 8.02
CA GLN A 70 -27.50 -16.36 8.49
C GLN A 70 -26.12 -16.58 9.09
N ASN A 71 -25.17 -15.67 8.89
CA ASN A 71 -23.84 -15.78 9.44
C ASN A 71 -23.91 -15.59 10.98
N PRO A 72 -23.48 -16.58 11.78
CA PRO A 72 -23.45 -16.46 13.24
C PRO A 72 -22.61 -15.26 13.70
N PHE A 73 -21.70 -14.75 12.86
CA PHE A 73 -20.92 -13.54 13.10
C PHE A 73 -21.80 -12.28 13.15
N ALA A 74 -22.87 -12.20 12.34
CA ALA A 74 -23.75 -11.03 12.31
C ALA A 74 -24.63 -10.92 13.56
N ARG A 75 -24.91 -12.04 14.27
CA ARG A 75 -25.82 -12.04 15.41
C ARG A 75 -25.18 -11.61 16.72
N GLY A 76 -23.84 -11.67 16.85
CA GLY A 76 -23.17 -11.35 18.10
C GLY A 76 -23.64 -12.19 19.29
N GLU A 77 -24.29 -13.33 19.01
CA GLU A 77 -24.87 -14.23 19.98
C GLU A 77 -23.86 -15.31 20.36
N GLY A 78 -23.70 -15.53 21.64
CA GLY A 78 -22.83 -16.55 22.19
C GLY A 78 -21.85 -16.02 23.25
N LEU A 79 -21.33 -16.95 24.05
CA LEU A 79 -20.42 -16.63 25.15
C LEU A 79 -19.18 -15.87 24.69
N GLY A 80 -18.57 -16.27 23.58
CA GLY A 80 -17.39 -15.60 23.02
C GLY A 80 -17.65 -14.15 22.61
N ALA A 81 -18.78 -13.88 21.94
CA ALA A 81 -19.19 -12.52 21.57
C ALA A 81 -19.42 -11.64 22.80
N THR A 82 -20.07 -12.20 23.83
CA THR A 82 -20.31 -11.51 25.09
C THR A 82 -18.99 -11.17 25.81
N ILE A 83 -18.07 -12.13 25.90
CA ILE A 83 -16.75 -11.92 26.51
C ILE A 83 -15.99 -10.81 25.77
N CYS A 84 -15.90 -10.87 24.44
CA CYS A 84 -15.21 -9.86 23.66
C CYS A 84 -15.85 -8.47 23.76
N SER A 85 -17.19 -8.40 23.80
CA SER A 85 -17.91 -7.13 23.97
C SER A 85 -17.72 -6.53 25.36
N LEU A 86 -17.71 -7.36 26.41
CA LEU A 86 -17.41 -6.92 27.78
C LEU A 86 -15.94 -6.43 27.85
N ALA A 87 -15.01 -7.15 27.31
CA ALA A 87 -13.60 -6.75 27.25
C ALA A 87 -13.43 -5.39 26.54
N ASP A 88 -14.07 -5.19 25.38
CA ASP A 88 -14.06 -3.89 24.69
C ASP A 88 -14.62 -2.77 25.55
N SER A 89 -15.71 -3.03 26.27
CA SER A 89 -16.33 -2.05 27.15
C SER A 89 -15.41 -1.68 28.32
N LEU A 90 -14.74 -2.67 28.90
CA LEU A 90 -13.75 -2.46 29.95
C LEU A 90 -12.55 -1.65 29.44
N VAL A 91 -11.99 -2.01 28.31
CA VAL A 91 -10.90 -1.25 27.68
C VAL A 91 -11.31 0.20 27.44
N THR A 92 -12.49 0.42 26.86
CA THR A 92 -12.99 1.77 26.56
C THR A 92 -13.27 2.59 27.82
N SER A 93 -13.69 1.95 28.92
CA SER A 93 -14.06 2.63 30.14
C SER A 93 -12.91 2.90 31.11
N PHE A 94 -11.93 1.98 31.16
CA PHE A 94 -10.89 1.99 32.18
C PHE A 94 -9.49 2.23 31.63
N LEU A 95 -9.23 1.83 30.38
CA LEU A 95 -7.94 2.03 29.73
C LEU A 95 -8.04 3.22 28.78
N LYS A 96 -8.00 4.44 29.33
CA LYS A 96 -7.92 5.65 28.49
C LYS A 96 -6.47 5.91 28.08
N VAL A 97 -6.26 6.23 26.83
CA VAL A 97 -5.08 6.96 26.44
C VAL A 97 -5.17 8.34 27.09
N SER A 98 -4.30 8.65 28.02
CA SER A 98 -4.42 9.81 28.94
C SER A 98 -4.45 11.14 28.18
N GLU A 99 -3.74 11.24 27.07
CA GLU A 99 -3.76 12.35 26.13
C GLU A 99 -3.42 11.83 24.74
N LEU A 100 -4.37 11.96 23.80
CA LEU A 100 -4.08 11.69 22.39
C LEU A 100 -3.22 12.81 21.83
N LYS A 101 -2.16 12.42 21.14
CA LYS A 101 -1.35 13.40 20.43
C LYS A 101 -2.11 13.93 19.22
N PRO A 102 -1.86 15.17 18.75
CA PRO A 102 -2.64 15.78 17.67
C PRO A 102 -2.73 14.95 16.40
N TRP A 103 -1.69 14.19 16.07
CA TRP A 103 -1.65 13.34 14.85
C TRP A 103 -2.42 12.02 14.95
N VAL A 104 -2.97 11.71 16.13
CA VAL A 104 -3.86 10.56 16.37
C VAL A 104 -5.15 10.96 17.10
N ASP A 105 -5.36 12.24 17.37
CA ASP A 105 -6.62 12.73 17.93
C ASP A 105 -7.70 12.77 16.83
N PRO A 106 -8.78 12.00 16.96
CA PRO A 106 -9.85 12.00 15.98
C PRO A 106 -10.48 13.36 15.72
N GLN A 107 -10.48 14.27 16.71
CA GLN A 107 -11.03 15.62 16.55
C GLN A 107 -10.16 16.47 15.61
N VAL A 108 -8.86 16.19 15.57
CA VAL A 108 -7.90 16.87 14.70
C VAL A 108 -7.80 16.14 13.35
N VAL A 109 -7.54 14.84 13.39
CA VAL A 109 -7.24 14.02 12.21
C VAL A 109 -8.44 13.89 11.25
N LEU A 110 -9.66 13.79 11.81
CA LEU A 110 -10.89 13.60 11.01
C LEU A 110 -11.66 14.92 10.84
N SER A 111 -10.95 16.03 10.68
CA SER A 111 -11.53 17.36 10.49
C SER A 111 -11.16 17.99 9.15
N GLY A 112 -11.92 18.99 8.73
CA GLY A 112 -11.65 19.75 7.51
C GLY A 112 -11.61 18.85 6.26
N LEU A 113 -10.52 18.90 5.51
CA LEU A 113 -10.35 18.12 4.27
C LEU A 113 -10.19 16.60 4.50
N PHE A 114 -9.92 16.19 5.71
CA PHE A 114 -9.75 14.78 6.10
C PHE A 114 -10.97 14.20 6.82
N ALA A 115 -12.07 14.98 6.87
CA ALA A 115 -13.32 14.47 7.42
C ALA A 115 -13.84 13.29 6.59
N PRO A 116 -14.35 12.22 7.24
CA PRO A 116 -14.92 11.08 6.53
C PRO A 116 -16.05 11.50 5.59
N VAL A 117 -16.09 10.87 4.41
CA VAL A 117 -17.12 11.14 3.39
C VAL A 117 -17.92 9.88 3.09
N CYS A 118 -19.16 10.09 2.62
CA CYS A 118 -20.02 8.99 2.16
C CYS A 118 -19.66 8.58 0.73
N GLU A 119 -20.09 7.37 0.35
CA GLU A 119 -20.09 6.94 -1.04
C GLU A 119 -20.97 7.85 -1.90
N THR A 120 -20.58 8.00 -3.15
CA THR A 120 -21.33 8.80 -4.15
C THR A 120 -21.58 7.95 -5.37
N ASP A 121 -22.83 7.80 -5.76
CA ASP A 121 -23.22 7.15 -7.02
C ASP A 121 -22.66 7.89 -8.23
N PRO A 122 -22.51 7.21 -9.39
CA PRO A 122 -22.08 7.85 -10.61
C PRO A 122 -22.91 9.10 -10.91
N THR A 123 -22.31 10.27 -10.71
CA THR A 123 -22.98 11.58 -10.77
C THR A 123 -22.31 12.47 -11.79
N LYS A 124 -23.09 13.08 -12.69
CA LYS A 124 -22.58 13.99 -13.72
C LYS A 124 -21.93 15.21 -13.09
N CYS A 125 -20.71 15.52 -13.49
CA CYS A 125 -20.01 16.73 -13.09
C CYS A 125 -20.44 17.93 -13.93
N ARG A 126 -20.49 19.10 -13.31
CA ARG A 126 -20.65 20.38 -14.00
C ARG A 126 -19.26 20.98 -14.25
N ILE A 127 -18.97 21.30 -15.49
CA ILE A 127 -17.77 22.07 -15.84
C ILE A 127 -18.06 23.53 -15.46
N ILE A 128 -17.21 24.06 -14.56
CA ILE A 128 -17.35 25.45 -14.06
C ILE A 128 -16.47 26.44 -14.81
N TYR A 129 -15.44 25.94 -15.49
CA TYR A 129 -14.53 26.76 -16.30
C TYR A 129 -13.83 25.89 -17.36
N GLY A 130 -13.65 26.44 -18.56
CA GLY A 130 -13.01 25.76 -19.69
C GLY A 130 -13.89 24.67 -20.32
N HIS A 131 -13.23 23.74 -21.02
CA HIS A 131 -13.89 22.59 -21.67
C HIS A 131 -12.97 21.35 -21.55
N LEU A 132 -13.57 20.18 -21.63
CA LEU A 132 -12.83 18.93 -21.74
C LEU A 132 -12.54 18.67 -23.22
N PRO A 133 -11.30 18.31 -23.60
CA PRO A 133 -10.98 17.91 -24.97
C PRO A 133 -11.85 16.73 -25.42
N ASP A 134 -12.33 16.76 -26.66
CA ASP A 134 -13.22 15.73 -27.20
C ASP A 134 -12.52 14.35 -27.35
N ASP A 135 -11.21 14.36 -27.55
CA ASP A 135 -10.34 13.19 -27.63
C ASP A 135 -9.94 12.60 -26.27
N LEU A 136 -10.18 13.34 -25.18
CA LEU A 136 -9.92 12.85 -23.83
C LEU A 136 -11.02 11.87 -23.39
N ASN A 137 -10.72 10.57 -23.47
CA ASN A 137 -11.59 9.51 -23.01
C ASN A 137 -10.85 8.59 -22.06
N GLY A 138 -11.41 8.33 -20.87
CA GLY A 138 -10.78 7.49 -19.88
C GLY A 138 -11.38 7.64 -18.49
N ILE A 139 -10.68 7.12 -17.50
CA ILE A 139 -11.05 7.23 -16.10
C ILE A 139 -9.81 7.54 -15.26
N TYR A 140 -9.92 8.56 -14.42
CA TYR A 140 -8.97 8.83 -13.35
C TYR A 140 -9.45 8.14 -12.09
N LEU A 141 -8.56 7.40 -11.43
CA LEU A 141 -8.83 6.70 -10.17
C LEU A 141 -7.84 7.15 -9.10
N ARG A 142 -8.33 7.36 -7.90
CA ARG A 142 -7.52 7.66 -6.73
C ARG A 142 -8.03 6.88 -5.54
N ASN A 143 -7.16 6.12 -4.88
CA ASN A 143 -7.43 5.46 -3.62
C ASN A 143 -6.93 6.31 -2.45
N GLY A 144 -7.55 6.14 -1.30
CA GLY A 144 -7.12 6.78 -0.07
C GLY A 144 -7.90 6.26 1.14
N PRO A 145 -7.39 6.54 2.36
CA PRO A 145 -8.04 6.16 3.59
C PRO A 145 -9.31 7.00 3.84
N ASN A 146 -10.42 6.34 4.15
CA ASN A 146 -11.66 6.94 4.63
C ASN A 146 -12.20 6.11 5.79
N VAL A 147 -12.43 6.73 6.95
CA VAL A 147 -12.76 5.99 8.18
C VAL A 147 -14.24 5.68 8.24
N ALA A 148 -14.60 4.41 8.04
CA ALA A 148 -15.98 3.94 8.19
C ALA A 148 -16.33 3.65 9.67
N HIS A 149 -15.45 2.90 10.37
CA HIS A 149 -15.66 2.50 11.76
C HIS A 149 -14.42 2.76 12.61
N ARG A 150 -14.62 3.20 13.87
CA ARG A 150 -13.56 3.35 14.86
C ARG A 150 -14.06 3.05 16.26
N HIS A 151 -13.18 2.60 17.14
CA HIS A 151 -13.50 2.49 18.56
C HIS A 151 -13.58 3.88 19.19
N ARG A 152 -14.59 4.06 20.06
CA ARG A 152 -14.72 5.31 20.80
C ARG A 152 -13.58 5.42 21.82
N GLY A 153 -12.90 6.58 21.82
CA GLY A 153 -11.79 6.85 22.74
C GLY A 153 -10.42 6.36 22.27
N ASP A 154 -10.34 5.54 21.21
CA ASP A 154 -9.07 5.17 20.61
C ASP A 154 -8.56 6.30 19.69
N GLY A 155 -7.24 6.39 19.56
CA GLY A 155 -6.61 7.24 18.56
C GLY A 155 -6.86 6.72 17.13
N ILE A 156 -6.72 7.61 16.18
CA ILE A 156 -6.76 7.29 14.77
C ILE A 156 -5.71 8.12 14.03
N HIS A 157 -4.97 7.47 13.17
CA HIS A 157 -4.04 8.15 12.28
C HIS A 157 -4.68 8.34 10.89
N LEU A 158 -4.24 9.34 10.13
CA LEU A 158 -4.76 9.59 8.79
C LEU A 158 -4.69 8.36 7.87
N LEU A 159 -3.69 7.51 8.04
CA LEU A 159 -3.49 6.29 7.25
C LEU A 159 -4.34 5.08 7.69
N ASP A 160 -5.10 5.20 8.79
CA ASP A 160 -5.87 4.07 9.36
C ASP A 160 -7.27 3.86 8.74
N GLY A 161 -7.67 4.67 7.76
CA GLY A 161 -8.98 4.57 7.13
C GLY A 161 -9.12 3.35 6.23
N ASP A 162 -10.36 2.94 6.01
CA ASP A 162 -10.69 1.93 5.02
C ASP A 162 -10.52 2.50 3.61
N GLY A 163 -10.12 1.67 2.64
CA GLY A 163 -9.88 2.13 1.27
C GLY A 163 -11.15 2.67 0.63
N MET A 164 -11.07 3.89 0.10
CA MET A 164 -12.12 4.48 -0.72
C MET A 164 -11.53 4.95 -2.04
N ILE A 165 -12.07 4.45 -3.14
CA ILE A 165 -11.68 4.86 -4.48
C ILE A 165 -12.60 5.98 -4.94
N HIS A 166 -11.98 7.10 -5.32
CA HIS A 166 -12.62 8.21 -6.01
C HIS A 166 -12.31 8.10 -7.50
N SER A 167 -13.32 8.24 -8.35
CA SER A 167 -13.15 8.17 -9.79
C SER A 167 -13.73 9.40 -10.50
N VAL A 168 -13.04 9.83 -11.56
CA VAL A 168 -13.59 10.77 -12.53
C VAL A 168 -13.50 10.12 -13.90
N ARG A 169 -14.65 9.77 -14.46
CA ARG A 169 -14.75 9.23 -15.81
C ARG A 169 -15.02 10.35 -16.79
N ILE A 170 -14.21 10.42 -17.82
CA ILE A 170 -14.35 11.39 -18.90
C ILE A 170 -14.69 10.64 -20.19
N ARG A 171 -15.74 11.04 -20.87
CA ARG A 171 -16.16 10.47 -22.15
C ARG A 171 -16.93 11.49 -22.97
N ASN A 172 -16.49 11.72 -24.21
CA ASN A 172 -17.15 12.61 -25.16
C ASN A 172 -17.41 14.01 -24.57
N GLY A 173 -16.42 14.66 -23.98
CA GLY A 173 -16.52 15.98 -23.38
C GLY A 173 -17.38 16.05 -22.09
N LEU A 174 -17.82 14.92 -21.55
CA LEU A 174 -18.58 14.85 -20.31
C LEU A 174 -17.76 14.17 -19.22
N ALA A 175 -17.90 14.64 -17.96
CA ALA A 175 -17.31 14.02 -16.79
C ALA A 175 -18.38 13.52 -15.82
N SER A 176 -18.12 12.39 -15.18
CA SER A 176 -18.90 11.88 -14.06
C SER A 176 -17.98 11.47 -12.91
N PHE A 177 -18.41 11.73 -11.68
CA PHE A 177 -17.72 11.37 -10.44
C PHE A 177 -18.43 10.19 -9.77
N CYS A 178 -17.65 9.30 -9.17
CA CYS A 178 -18.13 8.24 -8.31
C CYS A 178 -17.13 7.99 -7.17
N SER A 179 -17.60 7.61 -5.99
CA SER A 179 -16.75 7.13 -4.91
C SER A 179 -17.34 5.91 -4.24
N ARG A 180 -16.49 4.89 -3.97
CA ARG A 180 -16.87 3.64 -3.32
C ARG A 180 -15.81 3.19 -2.34
N PHE A 181 -16.24 2.66 -1.21
CA PHE A 181 -15.35 1.87 -0.37
C PHE A 181 -14.89 0.62 -1.12
N VAL A 182 -13.63 0.25 -0.90
CA VAL A 182 -13.15 -1.07 -1.31
C VAL A 182 -13.76 -2.09 -0.36
N ASN A 183 -14.61 -2.96 -0.90
CA ASN A 183 -15.37 -3.94 -0.13
C ASN A 183 -14.49 -5.13 0.30
N THR A 184 -13.46 -4.84 1.12
CA THR A 184 -12.52 -5.84 1.64
C THR A 184 -13.20 -6.81 2.59
N SER A 185 -12.57 -7.96 2.90
CA SER A 185 -13.07 -8.91 3.89
C SER A 185 -13.27 -8.25 5.24
N ARG A 186 -12.31 -7.43 5.69
CA ARG A 186 -12.39 -6.63 6.91
C ARG A 186 -13.58 -5.68 6.89
N PHE A 187 -13.69 -4.83 5.86
CA PHE A 187 -14.74 -3.83 5.74
C PHE A 187 -16.13 -4.46 5.81
N ARG A 188 -16.36 -5.57 5.09
CA ARG A 188 -17.63 -6.32 5.11
C ARG A 188 -18.00 -6.81 6.50
N GLN A 189 -17.03 -7.36 7.24
CA GLN A 189 -17.26 -7.86 8.59
C GLN A 189 -17.60 -6.71 9.56
N GLU A 190 -16.86 -5.59 9.53
CA GLU A 190 -17.13 -4.42 10.35
C GLU A 190 -18.47 -3.79 10.00
N GLN A 191 -18.83 -3.71 8.72
CA GLN A 191 -20.09 -3.19 8.26
C GLN A 191 -21.29 -4.07 8.68
N ALA A 192 -21.14 -5.40 8.60
CA ALA A 192 -22.19 -6.34 9.00
C ALA A 192 -22.57 -6.22 10.49
N VAL A 193 -21.62 -5.87 11.36
CA VAL A 193 -21.86 -5.70 12.81
C VAL A 193 -22.01 -4.23 13.20
N GLY A 194 -21.81 -3.29 12.29
CA GLY A 194 -21.95 -1.84 12.53
C GLY A 194 -20.93 -1.26 13.52
N ARG A 195 -19.81 -1.92 13.73
CA ARG A 195 -18.77 -1.49 14.68
C ARG A 195 -17.38 -1.99 14.26
N PRO A 196 -16.29 -1.35 14.75
CA PRO A 196 -14.94 -1.82 14.50
C PRO A 196 -14.69 -3.16 15.18
N LEU A 197 -14.06 -4.08 14.45
CA LEU A 197 -13.64 -5.40 14.93
C LEU A 197 -12.12 -5.50 15.03
N PHE A 198 -11.41 -4.79 14.17
CA PHE A 198 -9.96 -4.80 14.07
C PHE A 198 -9.36 -3.51 14.66
N PRO A 199 -8.18 -3.57 15.31
CA PRO A 199 -7.48 -2.37 15.73
C PRO A 199 -6.99 -1.58 14.52
N LYS A 200 -6.88 -0.27 14.67
CA LYS A 200 -6.24 0.60 13.68
C LYS A 200 -4.73 0.60 13.92
N LEU A 201 -3.94 0.38 12.87
CA LEU A 201 -2.51 0.07 12.99
C LEU A 201 -1.69 1.22 13.58
N PHE A 202 -1.90 2.43 13.08
CA PHE A 202 -1.07 3.59 13.43
C PHE A 202 -1.60 4.36 14.65
N GLY A 203 -2.91 4.51 14.79
CA GLY A 203 -3.51 5.29 15.86
C GLY A 203 -4.17 4.44 16.96
N GLY A 204 -4.58 3.22 16.68
CA GLY A 204 -5.28 2.33 17.60
C GLY A 204 -4.37 1.40 18.39
N ILE A 205 -3.16 1.08 17.87
CA ILE A 205 -2.19 0.21 18.57
C ILE A 205 -1.16 1.09 19.29
N ILE A 206 -1.58 1.71 20.40
CA ILE A 206 -0.74 2.58 21.23
C ILE A 206 -0.81 2.12 22.69
N GLY A 207 0.34 1.87 23.28
CA GLY A 207 0.45 1.55 24.70
C GLY A 207 -0.40 0.36 25.18
N PRO A 208 -0.80 0.33 26.46
CA PRO A 208 -1.59 -0.77 27.02
C PRO A 208 -2.97 -0.94 26.36
N VAL A 209 -3.60 0.16 25.91
CA VAL A 209 -4.86 0.11 25.17
C VAL A 209 -4.68 -0.67 23.87
N GLY A 210 -3.64 -0.35 23.13
CA GLY A 210 -3.31 -1.05 21.87
C GLY A 210 -3.05 -2.54 22.08
N VAL A 211 -2.30 -2.90 23.13
CA VAL A 211 -2.08 -4.31 23.51
C VAL A 211 -3.42 -5.00 23.80
N ALA A 212 -4.28 -4.37 24.60
CA ALA A 212 -5.60 -4.92 24.91
C ALA A 212 -6.46 -5.13 23.65
N ARG A 213 -6.45 -4.17 22.71
CA ARG A 213 -7.18 -4.29 21.43
C ARG A 213 -6.66 -5.47 20.58
N VAL A 214 -5.34 -5.65 20.52
CA VAL A 214 -4.75 -6.79 19.82
C VAL A 214 -5.17 -8.11 20.46
N LEU A 215 -5.13 -8.22 21.79
CA LEU A 215 -5.57 -9.42 22.51
C LEU A 215 -7.06 -9.72 22.29
N ILE A 216 -7.93 -8.71 22.32
CA ILE A 216 -9.36 -8.89 22.01
C ILE A 216 -9.55 -9.36 20.58
N THR A 217 -8.76 -8.85 19.63
CA THR A 217 -8.80 -9.31 18.22
C THR A 217 -8.40 -10.78 18.12
N ILE A 218 -7.34 -11.19 18.81
CA ILE A 218 -6.92 -12.61 18.86
C ILE A 218 -8.05 -13.48 19.45
N LEU A 219 -8.70 -13.05 20.53
CA LEU A 219 -9.84 -13.76 21.11
C LEU A 219 -11.01 -13.86 20.11
N ARG A 220 -11.31 -12.78 19.37
CA ARG A 220 -12.35 -12.81 18.32
C ARG A 220 -12.03 -13.84 17.23
N ILE A 221 -10.77 -13.90 16.79
CA ILE A 221 -10.33 -14.92 15.81
C ILE A 221 -10.48 -16.32 16.41
N THR A 222 -10.04 -16.52 17.65
CA THR A 222 -10.09 -17.82 18.34
C THR A 222 -11.53 -18.31 18.54
N PHE A 223 -12.46 -17.41 18.85
CA PHE A 223 -13.89 -17.74 18.97
C PHE A 223 -14.62 -17.79 17.61
N GLY A 224 -13.91 -17.61 16.49
CA GLY A 224 -14.52 -17.58 15.17
C GLY A 224 -15.44 -16.39 14.92
N LEU A 225 -15.28 -15.29 15.65
CA LEU A 225 -16.06 -14.04 15.51
C LEU A 225 -15.47 -13.11 14.43
N ILE A 226 -14.30 -13.42 13.96
CA ILE A 226 -13.60 -12.74 12.86
C ILE A 226 -13.00 -13.81 11.97
N ASP A 227 -13.21 -13.69 10.67
CA ASP A 227 -12.57 -14.50 9.64
C ASP A 227 -11.45 -13.70 8.98
N ILE A 228 -10.21 -14.19 9.11
CA ILE A 228 -9.02 -13.62 8.47
C ILE A 228 -8.52 -14.45 7.27
N SER A 229 -9.20 -15.54 6.93
CA SER A 229 -8.80 -16.45 5.84
C SER A 229 -8.80 -15.76 4.48
N HIS A 230 -9.68 -14.76 4.31
CA HIS A 230 -9.81 -13.94 3.11
C HIS A 230 -9.17 -12.56 3.25
N GLY A 231 -8.16 -12.42 4.11
CA GLY A 231 -7.48 -11.16 4.38
C GLY A 231 -8.13 -10.30 5.47
N TRP A 232 -7.40 -9.30 5.90
CA TRP A 232 -7.80 -8.39 6.98
C TRP A 232 -7.37 -6.94 6.74
N GLY A 233 -6.83 -6.66 5.56
CA GLY A 233 -6.32 -5.34 5.20
C GLY A 233 -7.38 -4.34 4.79
N VAL A 234 -6.95 -3.11 4.70
CA VAL A 234 -7.82 -1.94 4.44
C VAL A 234 -7.87 -1.55 2.96
N SER A 235 -6.90 -1.98 2.15
CA SER A 235 -6.83 -1.68 0.70
C SER A 235 -6.95 -0.18 0.36
N ASN A 236 -6.20 0.67 1.08
CA ASN A 236 -6.41 2.13 1.08
C ASN A 236 -5.26 2.94 0.46
N THR A 237 -4.24 2.30 -0.11
CA THR A 237 -2.98 3.00 -0.41
C THR A 237 -2.83 3.37 -1.87
N ASN A 238 -3.07 2.45 -2.79
CA ASN A 238 -2.77 2.66 -4.20
C ASN A 238 -3.80 2.03 -5.13
N VAL A 239 -3.78 2.46 -6.39
CA VAL A 239 -4.49 1.82 -7.51
C VAL A 239 -3.47 1.52 -8.60
N ALA A 240 -3.47 0.30 -9.11
CA ALA A 240 -2.62 -0.12 -10.21
C ALA A 240 -3.45 -0.85 -11.29
N PHE A 241 -2.89 -0.90 -12.50
CA PHE A 241 -3.46 -1.70 -13.58
C PHE A 241 -2.49 -2.81 -13.95
N PHE A 242 -2.93 -4.05 -13.87
CA PHE A 242 -2.12 -5.22 -14.19
C PHE A 242 -3.00 -6.33 -14.76
N ASP A 243 -2.54 -6.97 -15.81
CA ASP A 243 -3.18 -8.13 -16.45
C ASP A 243 -4.69 -7.91 -16.71
N GLY A 244 -5.03 -6.77 -17.30
CA GLY A 244 -6.41 -6.42 -17.62
C GLY A 244 -7.28 -6.00 -16.43
N HIS A 245 -6.72 -5.93 -15.22
CA HIS A 245 -7.44 -5.67 -13.98
C HIS A 245 -7.01 -4.36 -13.33
N VAL A 246 -7.96 -3.62 -12.78
CA VAL A 246 -7.70 -2.54 -11.85
C VAL A 246 -7.57 -3.14 -10.46
N LEU A 247 -6.44 -2.90 -9.81
CA LEU A 247 -6.11 -3.41 -8.49
C LEU A 247 -6.13 -2.27 -7.46
N SER A 248 -6.80 -2.48 -6.34
CA SER A 248 -6.71 -1.64 -5.14
C SER A 248 -5.78 -2.30 -4.15
N LEU A 249 -4.81 -1.56 -3.61
CA LEU A 249 -3.68 -2.11 -2.86
C LEU A 249 -3.52 -1.47 -1.48
N SER A 250 -3.00 -2.26 -0.55
CA SER A 250 -2.39 -1.86 0.73
C SER A 250 -1.28 -2.85 1.10
N GLU A 251 -0.47 -2.52 2.10
CA GLU A 251 0.65 -3.39 2.53
C GLU A 251 0.23 -4.53 3.45
N ASP A 252 -0.99 -4.51 3.94
CA ASP A 252 -1.53 -5.41 4.96
C ASP A 252 -2.43 -6.51 4.39
N ASP A 253 -2.56 -6.60 3.06
CA ASP A 253 -3.35 -7.63 2.36
C ASP A 253 -2.85 -7.87 0.93
N MET A 254 -3.47 -8.85 0.26
CA MET A 254 -3.41 -8.98 -1.20
C MET A 254 -4.32 -7.92 -1.85
N PRO A 255 -4.00 -7.48 -3.09
CA PRO A 255 -4.83 -6.51 -3.79
C PRO A 255 -6.27 -6.97 -4.00
N TYR A 256 -7.19 -6.03 -4.17
CA TYR A 256 -8.57 -6.29 -4.56
C TYR A 256 -8.82 -5.85 -6.00
N ILE A 257 -9.47 -6.70 -6.78
CA ILE A 257 -9.85 -6.42 -8.17
C ILE A 257 -11.08 -5.53 -8.18
N ILE A 258 -10.98 -4.39 -8.88
CA ILE A 258 -12.05 -3.41 -9.01
C ILE A 258 -12.58 -3.45 -10.45
N LYS A 259 -13.87 -3.66 -10.60
CA LYS A 259 -14.58 -3.55 -11.88
C LYS A 259 -15.15 -2.15 -12.03
N ILE A 260 -14.88 -1.54 -13.17
CA ILE A 260 -15.52 -0.30 -13.60
C ILE A 260 -16.70 -0.68 -14.49
N THR A 261 -17.91 -0.29 -14.11
CA THR A 261 -19.13 -0.59 -14.87
C THR A 261 -19.32 0.38 -16.05
N GLU A 262 -20.24 0.08 -16.94
CA GLU A 262 -20.60 0.97 -18.04
C GLU A 262 -21.18 2.32 -17.56
N SER A 263 -21.84 2.35 -16.42
CA SER A 263 -22.33 3.58 -15.78
C SER A 263 -21.20 4.41 -15.14
N GLY A 264 -20.00 3.84 -14.97
CA GLY A 264 -18.89 4.45 -14.24
C GLY A 264 -18.87 4.14 -12.74
N ASP A 265 -19.70 3.20 -12.29
CA ASP A 265 -19.68 2.71 -10.92
C ASP A 265 -18.48 1.77 -10.68
N LEU A 266 -18.08 1.63 -9.42
CA LEU A 266 -16.93 0.83 -8.99
C LEU A 266 -17.41 -0.34 -8.14
N ILE A 267 -17.04 -1.57 -8.53
CA ILE A 267 -17.44 -2.79 -7.83
C ILE A 267 -16.18 -3.55 -7.42
N THR A 268 -16.02 -3.85 -6.14
CA THR A 268 -14.99 -4.79 -5.69
C THR A 268 -15.43 -6.20 -6.03
N LEU A 269 -14.65 -6.93 -6.84
CA LEU A 269 -14.97 -8.28 -7.25
C LEU A 269 -14.46 -9.34 -6.27
N ARG A 270 -13.14 -9.40 -6.11
CA ARG A 270 -12.44 -10.41 -5.29
C ARG A 270 -11.01 -9.97 -4.98
N ARG A 271 -10.34 -10.69 -4.11
CA ARG A 271 -8.88 -10.57 -3.94
C ARG A 271 -8.16 -11.08 -5.19
N PHE A 272 -7.02 -10.45 -5.47
CA PHE A 272 -6.05 -10.91 -6.45
C PHE A 272 -5.09 -11.85 -5.72
N GLU A 273 -5.23 -13.15 -5.94
CA GLU A 273 -4.48 -14.15 -5.19
C GLU A 273 -3.17 -14.51 -5.88
N ILE A 274 -2.08 -14.55 -5.10
CA ILE A 274 -0.80 -15.14 -5.50
C ILE A 274 -0.55 -16.33 -4.57
N PRO A 275 -0.32 -17.55 -5.10
CA PRO A 275 -0.12 -18.72 -4.28
C PRO A 275 0.94 -18.51 -3.19
N SER A 276 0.69 -18.99 -1.99
CA SER A 276 1.58 -18.88 -0.82
C SER A 276 1.94 -17.44 -0.36
N LYS A 277 1.23 -16.40 -0.87
CA LYS A 277 1.37 -15.02 -0.41
C LYS A 277 0.09 -14.57 0.29
N SER A 278 0.25 -13.94 1.45
CA SER A 278 -0.85 -13.36 2.23
C SER A 278 -0.92 -11.84 2.11
N TYR A 279 0.20 -11.23 1.73
CA TYR A 279 0.38 -9.79 1.63
C TYR A 279 1.19 -9.45 0.38
N MET A 280 1.00 -8.25 -0.14
CA MET A 280 1.80 -7.70 -1.22
C MET A 280 2.03 -6.20 -0.97
N CYS A 281 3.20 -5.69 -1.37
CA CYS A 281 3.47 -4.25 -1.26
C CYS A 281 2.40 -3.42 -2.00
N ALA A 282 2.16 -2.21 -1.52
CA ALA A 282 1.19 -1.31 -2.14
C ALA A 282 1.72 -0.63 -3.41
N HIS A 283 3.02 -0.68 -3.67
CA HIS A 283 3.69 0.00 -4.78
C HIS A 283 4.45 -0.98 -5.69
N PRO A 284 3.77 -1.99 -6.30
CA PRO A 284 4.41 -2.85 -7.29
C PRO A 284 4.92 -2.01 -8.47
N LYS A 285 5.98 -2.47 -9.13
CA LYS A 285 6.50 -1.83 -10.33
C LYS A 285 6.24 -2.72 -11.54
N PHE A 286 5.95 -2.09 -12.65
CA PHE A 286 5.63 -2.78 -13.89
C PHE A 286 6.74 -2.54 -14.91
N ASP A 287 7.21 -3.61 -15.53
CA ASP A 287 8.15 -3.49 -16.65
C ASP A 287 7.43 -2.93 -17.87
N PRO A 288 7.85 -1.79 -18.41
CA PRO A 288 7.16 -1.20 -19.55
C PRO A 288 7.30 -2.01 -20.86
N VAL A 289 8.26 -2.95 -20.93
CA VAL A 289 8.50 -3.78 -22.10
C VAL A 289 7.77 -5.11 -22.04
N THR A 290 7.88 -5.82 -20.89
CA THR A 290 7.28 -7.16 -20.72
C THR A 290 5.89 -7.09 -20.09
N GLY A 291 5.56 -6.01 -19.39
CA GLY A 291 4.35 -5.89 -18.59
C GLY A 291 4.43 -6.59 -17.23
N ASP A 292 5.51 -7.29 -16.93
CA ASP A 292 5.68 -8.03 -15.68
C ASP A 292 5.57 -7.13 -14.46
N MET A 293 4.92 -7.63 -13.42
CA MET A 293 4.83 -6.97 -12.13
C MET A 293 5.95 -7.43 -11.19
N TYR A 294 6.67 -6.50 -10.59
CA TYR A 294 7.66 -6.72 -9.55
C TYR A 294 7.12 -6.22 -8.21
N ALA A 295 7.17 -7.09 -7.21
CA ALA A 295 6.60 -6.82 -5.90
C ALA A 295 7.41 -7.49 -4.78
N PHE A 296 7.09 -7.16 -3.55
CA PHE A 296 7.54 -7.89 -2.37
C PHE A 296 6.37 -8.18 -1.42
N SER A 297 6.61 -9.13 -0.54
CA SER A 297 5.70 -9.56 0.52
C SER A 297 6.49 -9.71 1.82
N LEU A 298 5.90 -9.34 2.94
CA LEU A 298 6.47 -9.62 4.26
C LEU A 298 5.93 -10.95 4.77
N ASN A 299 6.79 -11.94 4.94
CA ASN A 299 6.45 -13.19 5.62
C ASN A 299 6.60 -12.99 7.13
N PHE A 300 5.55 -13.27 7.89
CA PHE A 300 5.52 -13.06 9.34
C PHE A 300 4.46 -13.98 9.98
N PRO A 301 4.63 -14.50 11.22
CA PRO A 301 5.73 -14.26 12.16
C PRO A 301 6.80 -15.37 12.21
N PHE A 302 6.58 -16.55 11.63
CA PHE A 302 7.39 -17.74 11.92
C PHE A 302 8.79 -17.74 11.30
N SER A 303 8.97 -17.10 10.17
CA SER A 303 10.25 -16.92 9.50
C SER A 303 10.28 -15.53 8.87
N PRO A 304 10.49 -14.49 9.69
CA PRO A 304 10.34 -13.13 9.19
C PRO A 304 11.32 -12.85 8.06
N SER A 305 10.78 -12.52 6.89
CA SER A 305 11.56 -12.20 5.70
C SER A 305 10.75 -11.35 4.72
N TYR A 306 11.43 -10.48 3.98
CA TYR A 306 10.86 -9.90 2.77
C TYR A 306 11.12 -10.82 1.59
N SER A 307 10.08 -11.26 0.93
CA SER A 307 10.12 -12.07 -0.29
C SER A 307 9.93 -11.17 -1.49
N ILE A 308 10.97 -10.98 -2.30
CA ILE A 308 10.93 -10.21 -3.53
C ILE A 308 10.62 -11.17 -4.68
N PHE A 309 9.66 -10.82 -5.53
CA PHE A 309 9.19 -11.69 -6.60
C PHE A 309 8.71 -10.92 -7.83
N ARG A 310 8.57 -11.64 -8.93
CA ARG A 310 8.02 -11.18 -10.20
C ARG A 310 6.77 -11.99 -10.55
N VAL A 311 5.74 -11.32 -11.05
CA VAL A 311 4.54 -11.94 -11.63
C VAL A 311 4.55 -11.63 -13.13
N PRO A 312 4.69 -12.63 -14.00
CA PRO A 312 4.64 -12.43 -15.44
C PRO A 312 3.28 -11.92 -15.92
N ALA A 313 3.28 -11.09 -16.97
CA ALA A 313 2.08 -10.52 -17.60
C ALA A 313 1.55 -11.37 -18.75
N ASP A 314 1.91 -12.62 -18.86
CA ASP A 314 1.64 -13.48 -20.01
C ASP A 314 0.20 -13.97 -20.14
N GLY A 315 -0.71 -13.44 -19.30
CA GLY A 315 -2.17 -13.57 -19.45
C GLY A 315 -2.68 -15.02 -19.53
N GLN A 316 -1.87 -15.98 -19.19
CA GLN A 316 -2.26 -17.38 -19.13
C GLN A 316 -2.72 -17.72 -17.72
N ASP A 317 -4.02 -17.54 -17.56
CA ASP A 317 -4.86 -18.14 -16.52
C ASP A 317 -4.28 -18.19 -15.10
N ALA A 318 -4.87 -17.44 -14.35
CA ALA A 318 -5.14 -17.16 -12.94
C ALA A 318 -4.60 -18.06 -11.83
N SER A 319 -3.77 -18.99 -12.07
CA SER A 319 -2.82 -19.52 -11.10
C SER A 319 -1.55 -18.69 -11.20
N HIS A 320 -1.61 -17.43 -10.74
CA HIS A 320 -0.51 -16.47 -10.88
C HIS A 320 0.80 -17.08 -10.40
N VAL A 321 1.49 -17.75 -11.32
CA VAL A 321 2.82 -18.30 -11.08
C VAL A 321 3.74 -17.12 -10.86
N TYR A 322 4.16 -16.92 -9.61
CA TYR A 322 5.19 -15.93 -9.33
C TYR A 322 6.57 -16.58 -9.45
N VAL A 323 7.54 -15.77 -9.86
CA VAL A 323 8.95 -16.16 -9.89
C VAL A 323 9.62 -15.57 -8.64
N PRO A 324 10.01 -16.38 -7.64
CA PRO A 324 10.75 -15.88 -6.49
C PRO A 324 12.12 -15.38 -6.95
N LEU A 325 12.51 -14.19 -6.48
CA LEU A 325 13.79 -13.58 -6.82
C LEU A 325 14.75 -13.61 -5.63
N LEU A 326 14.30 -13.23 -4.44
CA LEU A 326 15.12 -13.14 -3.23
C LEU A 326 14.25 -13.15 -1.98
N ASP A 327 14.68 -13.89 -0.96
CA ASP A 327 14.18 -13.75 0.41
C ASP A 327 15.24 -13.03 1.27
N VAL A 328 14.82 -11.92 1.90
CA VAL A 328 15.65 -11.13 2.81
C VAL A 328 15.22 -11.38 4.23
N PRO A 329 15.95 -12.21 5.02
CA PRO A 329 15.64 -12.46 6.42
C PRO A 329 15.68 -11.17 7.24
N VAL A 330 14.74 -11.01 8.17
CA VAL A 330 14.68 -9.86 9.08
C VAL A 330 14.50 -10.33 10.52
N PRO A 331 15.03 -9.59 11.52
CA PRO A 331 14.85 -9.93 12.92
C PRO A 331 13.37 -9.87 13.33
N LEU A 332 12.88 -10.91 14.00
CA LEU A 332 11.49 -11.00 14.47
C LEU A 332 11.07 -9.81 15.37
N LEU A 333 11.98 -9.37 16.23
CA LEU A 333 11.71 -8.31 17.21
C LEU A 333 11.96 -6.91 16.67
N GLU A 334 12.49 -6.80 15.46
CA GLU A 334 12.84 -5.53 14.82
C GLU A 334 12.73 -5.63 13.30
N VAL A 335 11.52 -5.58 12.80
CA VAL A 335 11.26 -5.66 11.37
C VAL A 335 11.44 -4.30 10.73
N PRO A 336 12.38 -4.10 9.77
CA PRO A 336 12.51 -2.86 9.03
C PRO A 336 11.22 -2.56 8.27
N MET A 337 10.75 -1.31 8.31
CA MET A 337 9.66 -0.88 7.45
C MET A 337 10.18 -0.68 6.03
N VAL A 338 9.60 -1.37 5.07
CA VAL A 338 9.83 -1.16 3.64
C VAL A 338 8.49 -0.85 3.00
N HIS A 339 8.39 0.30 2.36
CA HIS A 339 7.15 0.78 1.75
C HIS A 339 7.14 0.63 0.23
N ASP A 340 8.28 0.82 -0.41
CA ASP A 340 8.40 0.84 -1.87
C ASP A 340 9.67 0.12 -2.33
N LEU A 341 9.68 -0.28 -3.60
CA LEU A 341 10.83 -0.75 -4.36
C LEU A 341 10.88 -0.02 -5.70
N VAL A 342 11.97 -0.15 -6.45
CA VAL A 342 12.05 0.38 -7.81
C VAL A 342 12.78 -0.60 -8.72
N ILE A 343 12.51 -0.52 -10.02
CA ILE A 343 13.19 -1.32 -11.05
C ILE A 343 13.92 -0.43 -12.03
N THR A 344 15.07 -0.92 -12.50
CA THR A 344 15.76 -0.41 -13.68
C THR A 344 15.72 -1.46 -14.80
N GLN A 345 16.42 -1.25 -15.88
CA GLN A 345 16.49 -2.26 -16.93
C GLN A 345 17.07 -3.59 -16.44
N ARG A 346 18.12 -3.57 -15.58
CA ARG A 346 18.83 -4.75 -15.11
C ARG A 346 18.49 -5.17 -13.68
N PHE A 347 17.99 -4.26 -12.85
CA PHE A 347 17.90 -4.49 -11.41
C PHE A 347 16.50 -4.28 -10.83
N VAL A 348 16.20 -5.03 -9.78
CA VAL A 348 15.21 -4.66 -8.74
C VAL A 348 16.01 -4.05 -7.58
N ILE A 349 15.58 -2.90 -7.11
CA ILE A 349 16.25 -2.16 -6.04
C ILE A 349 15.34 -2.11 -4.83
N PHE A 350 15.84 -2.61 -3.70
CA PHE A 350 15.08 -2.81 -2.49
C PHE A 350 15.82 -2.20 -1.29
N PRO A 351 15.19 -1.25 -0.56
CA PRO A 351 15.80 -0.60 0.59
C PRO A 351 15.55 -1.40 1.88
N THR A 352 16.39 -1.20 2.90
CA THR A 352 16.08 -1.51 4.28
C THR A 352 16.30 -0.26 5.12
N ASN A 353 15.20 0.28 5.65
CA ASN A 353 15.19 1.56 6.35
C ASN A 353 15.62 1.42 7.83
N GLN A 354 15.86 2.57 8.48
CA GLN A 354 16.06 2.70 9.92
C GLN A 354 14.73 2.80 10.68
N ILE A 355 13.61 3.03 9.98
CA ILE A 355 12.27 2.91 10.57
C ILE A 355 11.98 1.43 10.73
N VAL A 356 11.62 1.02 11.95
CA VAL A 356 11.43 -0.38 12.31
C VAL A 356 10.16 -0.58 13.13
N MET A 357 9.58 -1.77 13.00
CA MET A 357 8.49 -2.23 13.85
C MET A 357 9.08 -3.01 15.04
N ARG A 358 8.81 -2.54 16.26
CA ARG A 358 9.21 -3.15 17.53
C ARG A 358 8.01 -3.21 18.48
N LEU A 359 7.51 -4.38 18.78
CA LEU A 359 6.39 -4.55 19.72
C LEU A 359 6.73 -4.07 21.14
N GLY A 360 7.99 -4.13 21.54
CA GLY A 360 8.46 -3.62 22.84
C GLY A 360 8.23 -2.13 23.06
N ARG A 361 7.98 -1.33 22.01
CA ARG A 361 7.63 0.10 22.14
C ARG A 361 6.26 0.31 22.80
N LEU A 362 5.35 -0.65 22.65
CA LEU A 362 4.03 -0.60 23.27
C LEU A 362 4.10 -0.54 24.80
N THR A 363 5.10 -1.17 25.43
CA THR A 363 5.27 -1.11 26.90
C THR A 363 5.69 0.29 27.36
N LYS A 364 6.19 1.13 26.45
CA LYS A 364 6.56 2.53 26.72
C LYS A 364 5.43 3.53 26.40
N GLY A 365 4.26 3.05 26.02
CA GLY A 365 3.15 3.91 25.60
C GLY A 365 3.29 4.50 24.20
N GLU A 366 4.18 3.94 23.38
CA GLU A 366 4.48 4.38 22.03
C GLU A 366 3.77 3.52 20.99
N THR A 367 3.79 3.93 19.71
CA THR A 367 3.39 3.09 18.57
C THR A 367 4.44 2.01 18.32
N PRO A 368 4.08 0.86 17.72
CA PRO A 368 5.04 -0.18 17.42
C PRO A 368 6.09 0.25 16.38
N LEU A 369 5.76 1.20 15.51
CA LEU A 369 6.68 1.76 14.52
C LEU A 369 7.51 2.89 15.11
N GLY A 370 8.81 2.91 14.83
CA GLY A 370 9.72 3.95 15.29
C GLY A 370 11.07 3.93 14.61
N TYR A 371 11.81 5.01 14.79
CA TYR A 371 13.16 5.15 14.29
C TYR A 371 14.16 4.40 15.18
N ASN A 372 15.14 3.76 14.56
CA ASN A 372 16.30 3.15 15.22
C ASN A 372 17.58 3.77 14.66
N GLY A 373 18.16 4.75 15.37
CA GLY A 373 19.39 5.44 14.97
C GLY A 373 20.65 4.56 14.92
N ASP A 374 20.65 3.44 15.63
CA ASP A 374 21.78 2.51 15.66
C ASP A 374 21.83 1.59 14.42
N LYS A 375 20.73 1.56 13.65
CA LYS A 375 20.62 0.76 12.44
C LYS A 375 21.21 1.52 11.25
N ILE A 376 22.00 0.82 10.43
CA ILE A 376 22.46 1.34 9.15
C ILE A 376 21.46 0.93 8.06
N GLY A 377 20.91 1.91 7.36
CA GLY A 377 20.09 1.68 6.17
C GLY A 377 20.93 1.00 5.09
N ARG A 378 20.31 0.15 4.28
CA ARG A 378 20.97 -0.55 3.18
C ARG A 378 20.12 -0.51 1.92
N ILE A 379 20.77 -0.63 0.77
CA ILE A 379 20.13 -0.77 -0.54
C ILE A 379 20.63 -2.07 -1.17
N CYS A 380 19.70 -2.90 -1.59
CA CYS A 380 19.94 -4.11 -2.35
C CYS A 380 19.78 -3.83 -3.85
N LEU A 381 20.79 -4.12 -4.66
CA LEU A 381 20.69 -4.24 -6.10
C LEU A 381 20.58 -5.72 -6.46
N LEU A 382 19.39 -6.17 -6.84
CA LEU A 382 19.11 -7.53 -7.22
C LEU A 382 18.98 -7.60 -8.76
N PRO A 383 19.82 -8.35 -9.49
CA PRO A 383 19.63 -8.56 -10.92
C PRO A 383 18.22 -9.12 -11.20
N ARG A 384 17.51 -8.56 -12.17
CA ARG A 384 16.15 -9.01 -12.55
C ARG A 384 16.16 -10.39 -13.19
N TYR A 385 17.27 -10.71 -13.84
CA TYR A 385 17.47 -11.97 -14.56
C TYR A 385 18.77 -12.62 -14.08
N GLY A 386 18.75 -13.93 -13.87
CA GLY A 386 19.96 -14.70 -13.56
C GLY A 386 20.94 -14.68 -14.74
N LEU A 387 22.22 -14.68 -14.45
CA LEU A 387 23.23 -14.88 -15.49
C LEU A 387 23.17 -16.34 -15.98
N PRO A 388 23.44 -16.58 -17.29
CA PRO A 388 23.47 -17.94 -17.82
C PRO A 388 24.43 -18.83 -17.02
N GLY A 389 23.92 -19.96 -16.49
CA GLY A 389 24.71 -20.94 -15.72
C GLY A 389 24.78 -20.66 -14.21
N GLU A 390 24.18 -19.62 -13.69
CA GLU A 390 24.09 -19.35 -12.25
C GLU A 390 22.76 -19.84 -11.66
N THR A 391 22.81 -20.33 -10.40
CA THR A 391 21.65 -20.78 -9.64
C THR A 391 20.89 -19.59 -9.01
N GLY A 392 20.51 -18.59 -9.83
CA GLY A 392 19.73 -17.43 -9.42
C GLY A 392 20.53 -16.13 -9.29
N PRO A 393 19.84 -14.99 -9.21
CA PRO A 393 20.46 -13.68 -9.15
C PRO A 393 21.15 -13.46 -7.79
N LYS A 394 22.41 -12.96 -7.81
CA LYS A 394 23.16 -12.63 -6.58
C LYS A 394 22.94 -11.16 -6.22
N PRO A 395 22.36 -10.87 -5.03
CA PRO A 395 22.16 -9.50 -4.58
C PRO A 395 23.49 -8.82 -4.23
N ARG A 396 23.60 -7.55 -4.54
CA ARG A 396 24.67 -6.67 -4.06
C ARG A 396 24.07 -5.70 -3.05
N TRP A 397 24.69 -5.58 -1.88
CA TRP A 397 24.23 -4.74 -0.80
C TRP A 397 25.17 -3.55 -0.59
N PHE A 398 24.60 -2.38 -0.49
CA PHE A 398 25.28 -1.13 -0.21
C PHE A 398 24.80 -0.56 1.11
N GLU A 399 25.73 -0.13 1.97
CA GLU A 399 25.39 0.60 3.18
C GLU A 399 25.06 2.05 2.80
N ALA A 400 23.95 2.55 3.34
CA ALA A 400 23.42 3.86 3.06
C ALA A 400 22.98 4.53 4.35
N PRO A 401 23.93 5.04 5.15
CA PRO A 401 23.64 5.66 6.44
C PRO A 401 22.70 6.88 6.28
N GLY A 402 21.66 6.96 7.12
CA GLY A 402 20.71 8.06 7.10
C GLY A 402 19.62 7.97 6.04
N ILE A 403 19.62 6.95 5.19
CA ILE A 403 18.57 6.74 4.19
C ILE A 403 17.33 6.10 4.81
N ASN A 404 16.19 6.74 4.58
CA ASN A 404 14.87 6.27 4.95
C ASN A 404 13.88 6.58 3.83
N PHE A 405 13.94 5.79 2.77
CA PHE A 405 13.04 5.94 1.62
C PHE A 405 11.61 5.61 1.99
N LEU A 406 10.69 6.54 1.65
CA LEU A 406 9.26 6.27 1.64
C LEU A 406 8.85 5.82 0.24
N HIS A 407 9.13 6.61 -0.79
CA HIS A 407 8.83 6.27 -2.18
C HIS A 407 10.03 6.45 -3.09
N PHE A 408 10.10 5.64 -4.13
CA PHE A 408 10.96 5.88 -5.28
C PHE A 408 10.16 6.55 -6.39
N LEU A 409 10.66 7.70 -6.86
CA LEU A 409 10.08 8.41 -8.00
C LEU A 409 10.61 7.83 -9.31
N ASN A 410 11.91 7.51 -9.36
CA ASN A 410 12.56 6.92 -10.53
C ASN A 410 13.89 6.26 -10.15
N ALA A 411 14.39 5.40 -11.06
CA ALA A 411 15.74 4.88 -11.03
C ALA A 411 16.20 4.59 -12.45
N TRP A 412 17.49 4.83 -12.71
CA TRP A 412 18.09 4.54 -14.01
C TRP A 412 19.56 4.17 -13.87
N GLU A 413 20.11 3.65 -14.92
CA GLU A 413 21.49 3.21 -14.99
C GLU A 413 22.27 4.19 -15.86
N GLU A 414 23.42 4.68 -15.36
CA GLU A 414 24.37 5.50 -16.12
C GLU A 414 25.63 4.68 -16.45
N GLY A 415 25.81 4.41 -17.73
CA GLY A 415 26.88 3.50 -18.16
C GLY A 415 26.69 2.08 -17.64
N ASN A 416 27.80 1.43 -17.23
CA ASN A 416 27.79 0.04 -16.78
C ASN A 416 27.88 -0.12 -15.26
N ASP A 417 28.33 0.90 -14.55
CA ASP A 417 28.80 0.79 -13.18
C ASP A 417 28.05 1.71 -12.20
N GLU A 418 27.10 2.50 -12.68
CA GLU A 418 26.39 3.47 -11.88
C GLU A 418 24.88 3.29 -11.95
N VAL A 419 24.21 3.39 -10.79
CA VAL A 419 22.75 3.39 -10.69
C VAL A 419 22.34 4.63 -9.92
N VAL A 420 21.46 5.41 -10.52
CA VAL A 420 20.93 6.63 -9.93
C VAL A 420 19.53 6.38 -9.40
N LEU A 421 19.28 6.80 -8.15
CA LEU A 421 17.99 6.68 -7.47
C LEU A 421 17.44 8.07 -7.15
N LEU A 422 16.20 8.31 -7.55
CA LEU A 422 15.45 9.48 -7.14
C LEU A 422 14.30 9.03 -6.23
N GLY A 423 14.33 9.47 -4.98
CA GLY A 423 13.34 9.02 -4.00
C GLY A 423 12.93 10.12 -3.01
N THR A 424 11.85 9.85 -2.30
CA THR A 424 11.39 10.68 -1.18
C THR A 424 11.90 10.10 0.11
N GLN A 425 12.36 10.98 0.99
CA GLN A 425 12.85 10.64 2.32
C GLN A 425 12.02 11.33 3.38
N VAL A 426 11.70 10.62 4.44
CA VAL A 426 11.06 11.20 5.62
C VAL A 426 12.06 12.02 6.41
N PHE A 427 11.72 13.27 6.70
CA PHE A 427 12.59 14.17 7.48
C PHE A 427 11.82 15.12 8.40
N PRO A 428 12.20 15.28 9.68
CA PRO A 428 13.15 14.40 10.37
C PRO A 428 12.56 13.01 10.59
N VAL A 429 13.38 11.98 10.42
CA VAL A 429 12.92 10.59 10.43
C VAL A 429 12.32 10.14 11.77
N GLU A 430 12.73 10.77 12.87
CA GLU A 430 12.21 10.51 14.22
C GLU A 430 10.73 10.87 14.35
N LYS A 431 10.25 11.76 13.48
CA LYS A 431 8.87 12.26 13.47
C LYS A 431 8.02 11.67 12.36
N PHE A 432 8.45 10.57 11.75
CA PHE A 432 7.72 9.97 10.61
C PHE A 432 6.26 9.62 10.93
N HIS A 433 5.93 9.40 12.20
CA HIS A 433 4.57 9.12 12.66
C HIS A 433 3.75 10.38 12.99
N GLU A 434 4.38 11.57 13.01
CA GLU A 434 3.72 12.86 13.26
C GLU A 434 3.24 13.43 11.91
N PHE A 435 2.06 13.03 11.45
CA PHE A 435 1.51 13.63 10.23
C PHE A 435 0.93 15.03 10.49
N PRO A 436 1.14 16.01 9.60
CA PRO A 436 1.92 15.92 8.37
C PRO A 436 3.43 15.98 8.65
N PHE A 437 4.14 14.92 8.25
CA PHE A 437 5.61 14.94 8.28
C PHE A 437 6.17 15.59 7.01
N ASN A 438 7.38 16.13 7.11
CA ASN A 438 8.07 16.69 5.96
C ASN A 438 8.63 15.56 5.08
N ILE A 439 8.42 15.67 3.77
CA ILE A 439 9.03 14.80 2.78
C ILE A 439 10.06 15.62 2.02
N THR A 440 11.29 15.14 1.96
CA THR A 440 12.35 15.71 1.14
C THR A 440 12.63 14.81 -0.05
N PHE A 441 13.13 15.40 -1.13
CA PHE A 441 13.56 14.66 -2.31
C PHE A 441 15.08 14.51 -2.27
N GLY A 442 15.56 13.33 -2.63
CA GLY A 442 16.99 13.05 -2.72
C GLY A 442 17.35 12.35 -4.01
N LEU A 443 18.50 12.71 -4.59
CA LEU A 443 19.15 12.00 -5.67
C LEU A 443 20.32 11.22 -5.07
N TYR A 444 20.42 9.94 -5.39
CA TYR A 444 21.45 9.05 -4.85
C TYR A 444 22.10 8.29 -6.01
N GLU A 445 23.42 8.23 -5.97
CA GLU A 445 24.26 7.48 -6.92
C GLU A 445 24.87 6.28 -6.19
N LEU A 446 24.77 5.08 -6.78
CA LEU A 446 25.24 3.81 -6.23
C LEU A 446 26.26 3.16 -7.13
#